data_f8d8c3f910ae70bab87caca91ce581d0
#
_entry.id   f8d8c3f910ae70bab87caca91ce581d0
#
_cell.length_a   1.000
_cell.length_b   1.000
_cell.length_c   1.000
_cell.angle_alpha   90.00
_cell.angle_beta   90.00
_cell.angle_gamma   90.00
#
_symmetry.space_group_name_H-M   'P 1'
#
loop_
_entity.id
_entity.type
_entity.pdbx_description
1 polymer ?
#
loop_
_entity_poly.entity_id
_entity_poly.type
_entity_poly.pdbx_seq_one_letter_code
_entity_poly.pdbx_strand_id
1 'polypeptide(L)'
;MRSMGGKPVWFIACGVVFVALSSANVRSALAETIAEKVEVCAGCHGQGGKPIDAMTPIIWGQQSGYIYIQLRDFKRGDRKNEIMRPIAASFEKEDMLAIAEYFSNKPWPDLGQARSPKDVAERALRAEHSVGCTGCHLDHFQGSGTVPRLAGQSREYLTKTIADFRTRTRGNNPGMSDLMLATPPDDLAALEDYLAGL
;
A
#
# COMPACT_ATOMS: atom_id res chain seq x y z
N MET A 1 87.32 15.66 -32.50
CA MET A 1 86.00 15.01 -32.79
C MET A 1 85.31 14.71 -31.47
N ARG A 2 84.30 15.48 -31.12
CA ARG A 2 83.60 15.34 -29.85
C ARG A 2 82.25 14.61 -30.06
N SER A 3 82.09 13.48 -29.38
CA SER A 3 80.90 12.69 -29.33
C SER A 3 79.89 13.37 -28.37
N MET A 4 78.72 13.72 -28.86
CA MET A 4 77.59 14.22 -28.04
C MET A 4 76.64 13.06 -27.67
N GLY A 5 76.67 12.69 -26.38
CA GLY A 5 75.76 11.67 -25.84
C GLY A 5 74.38 12.25 -25.56
N GLY A 6 73.41 11.74 -26.27
CA GLY A 6 71.99 12.05 -25.98
C GLY A 6 71.47 11.27 -24.76
N LYS A 7 70.83 11.95 -23.81
CA LYS A 7 70.20 11.34 -22.68
C LYS A 7 68.78 10.89 -23.08
N PRO A 8 68.30 9.71 -22.65
CA PRO A 8 66.90 9.31 -22.90
C PRO A 8 65.94 10.07 -21.97
N VAL A 9 64.90 10.64 -22.55
CA VAL A 9 63.79 11.26 -21.83
C VAL A 9 62.80 10.16 -21.52
N TRP A 10 62.58 9.88 -20.25
CA TRP A 10 61.54 8.97 -19.76
C TRP A 10 60.21 9.71 -19.71
N PHE A 11 59.26 9.37 -20.55
CA PHE A 11 57.87 9.80 -20.42
C PHE A 11 57.17 8.96 -19.36
N ILE A 12 56.86 9.58 -18.22
CA ILE A 12 55.98 8.99 -17.20
C ILE A 12 54.55 9.16 -17.71
N ALA A 13 54.00 8.08 -18.25
CA ALA A 13 52.56 8.03 -18.56
C ALA A 13 51.77 7.94 -17.25
N CYS A 14 51.17 9.07 -16.86
CA CYS A 14 50.25 9.13 -15.73
C CYS A 14 48.93 8.48 -16.15
N GLY A 15 48.78 7.18 -15.85
CA GLY A 15 47.51 6.45 -16.09
C GLY A 15 46.43 6.95 -15.13
N VAL A 16 45.49 7.70 -15.66
CA VAL A 16 44.25 8.04 -14.92
C VAL A 16 43.41 6.78 -14.87
N VAL A 17 43.42 6.09 -13.73
CA VAL A 17 42.48 4.98 -13.44
C VAL A 17 41.13 5.61 -13.19
N PHE A 18 40.23 5.57 -14.17
CA PHE A 18 38.82 5.85 -13.98
C PHE A 18 38.24 4.71 -13.15
N VAL A 19 38.05 4.93 -11.84
CA VAL A 19 37.25 4.08 -11.01
C VAL A 19 35.78 4.41 -11.34
N ALA A 20 35.21 3.66 -12.30
CA ALA A 20 33.77 3.63 -12.51
C ALA A 20 33.13 2.97 -11.27
N LEU A 21 32.84 3.75 -10.25
CA LEU A 21 32.02 3.32 -9.12
C LEU A 21 30.61 3.05 -9.66
N SER A 22 30.33 1.77 -9.85
CA SER A 22 29.05 1.29 -10.36
C SER A 22 27.91 1.70 -9.43
N SER A 23 27.11 2.65 -9.88
CA SER A 23 25.83 3.02 -9.29
C SER A 23 24.82 1.84 -9.18
N ALA A 24 25.14 0.71 -9.79
CA ALA A 24 24.37 -0.54 -9.72
C ALA A 24 24.38 -1.19 -8.33
N ASN A 25 25.49 -1.09 -7.57
CA ASN A 25 25.61 -1.75 -6.27
C ASN A 25 24.75 -1.09 -5.18
N VAL A 26 24.56 0.22 -5.22
CA VAL A 26 23.74 0.93 -4.22
C VAL A 26 22.26 0.62 -4.41
N ARG A 27 21.80 0.51 -5.66
CA ARG A 27 20.40 0.12 -5.94
C ARG A 27 20.11 -1.33 -5.54
N SER A 28 21.06 -2.24 -5.73
CA SER A 28 20.91 -3.64 -5.34
C SER A 28 20.80 -3.79 -3.82
N ALA A 29 21.63 -3.10 -3.04
CA ALA A 29 21.57 -3.15 -1.57
C ALA A 29 20.28 -2.57 -1.00
N LEU A 30 19.75 -1.47 -1.59
CA LEU A 30 18.44 -0.92 -1.18
C LEU A 30 17.28 -1.85 -1.57
N ALA A 31 17.38 -2.51 -2.72
CA ALA A 31 16.37 -3.47 -3.17
C ALA A 31 16.33 -4.72 -2.27
N GLU A 32 17.47 -5.25 -1.83
CA GLU A 32 17.54 -6.34 -0.86
C GLU A 32 16.88 -5.96 0.47
N THR A 33 17.20 -4.80 1.00
CA THR A 33 16.63 -4.34 2.27
C THR A 33 15.10 -4.22 2.24
N ILE A 34 14.53 -3.71 1.14
CA ILE A 34 13.07 -3.62 0.98
C ILE A 34 12.45 -4.99 0.75
N ALA A 35 13.09 -5.88 0.00
CA ALA A 35 12.61 -7.24 -0.19
C ALA A 35 12.46 -8.00 1.14
N GLU A 36 13.45 -7.91 2.02
CA GLU A 36 13.39 -8.51 3.36
C GLU A 36 12.25 -7.91 4.21
N LYS A 37 12.07 -6.59 4.18
CA LYS A 37 11.01 -5.91 4.94
C LYS A 37 9.61 -6.29 4.48
N VAL A 38 9.40 -6.49 3.18
CA VAL A 38 8.08 -6.86 2.65
C VAL A 38 7.72 -8.34 2.87
N GLU A 39 8.69 -9.22 3.11
CA GLU A 39 8.43 -10.62 3.48
C GLU A 39 7.65 -10.72 4.79
N VAL A 40 7.92 -9.85 5.75
CA VAL A 40 7.13 -9.79 7.01
C VAL A 40 5.66 -9.51 6.72
N CYS A 41 5.36 -8.65 5.74
CA CYS A 41 3.99 -8.32 5.34
C CYS A 41 3.31 -9.51 4.64
N ALA A 42 4.07 -10.21 3.78
CA ALA A 42 3.58 -11.34 3.00
C ALA A 42 3.12 -12.52 3.88
N GLY A 43 3.67 -12.65 5.11
CA GLY A 43 3.27 -13.67 6.08
C GLY A 43 1.77 -13.63 6.44
N CYS A 44 1.14 -12.46 6.43
CA CYS A 44 -0.30 -12.29 6.70
C CYS A 44 -1.07 -11.82 5.47
N HIS A 45 -0.53 -10.85 4.72
CA HIS A 45 -1.18 -10.30 3.53
C HIS A 45 -1.04 -11.18 2.27
N GLY A 46 -0.33 -12.31 2.39
CA GLY A 46 -0.16 -13.32 1.36
C GLY A 46 0.98 -13.04 0.36
N GLN A 47 1.78 -14.06 0.04
CA GLN A 47 2.89 -13.94 -0.92
C GLN A 47 2.42 -13.62 -2.35
N GLY A 48 1.20 -14.00 -2.71
CA GLY A 48 0.55 -13.64 -3.97
C GLY A 48 -0.48 -12.51 -3.82
N GLY A 49 -0.49 -11.81 -2.69
CA GLY A 49 -1.44 -10.74 -2.39
C GLY A 49 -2.80 -11.23 -1.88
N LYS A 50 -3.05 -12.55 -1.83
CA LYS A 50 -4.25 -13.13 -1.22
C LYS A 50 -3.99 -13.35 0.26
N PRO A 51 -4.67 -12.61 1.16
CA PRO A 51 -4.46 -12.73 2.61
C PRO A 51 -4.71 -14.14 3.13
N ILE A 52 -4.03 -14.50 4.22
CA ILE A 52 -4.15 -15.83 4.84
C ILE A 52 -5.49 -16.01 5.60
N ASP A 53 -6.14 -14.92 5.95
CA ASP A 53 -7.46 -14.91 6.58
C ASP A 53 -8.31 -13.73 6.05
N ALA A 54 -9.63 -13.82 6.22
CA ALA A 54 -10.57 -12.88 5.67
C ALA A 54 -10.59 -11.50 6.38
N MET A 55 -10.05 -11.41 7.60
CA MET A 55 -9.96 -10.15 8.35
C MET A 55 -8.70 -9.34 7.99
N THR A 56 -7.74 -9.97 7.33
CA THR A 56 -6.52 -9.32 6.84
C THR A 56 -6.79 -8.70 5.46
N PRO A 57 -6.51 -7.41 5.25
CA PRO A 57 -6.82 -6.77 3.96
C PRO A 57 -5.85 -7.13 2.85
N ILE A 58 -6.33 -7.05 1.62
CA ILE A 58 -5.47 -6.94 0.43
C ILE A 58 -4.71 -5.61 0.52
N ILE A 59 -3.38 -5.69 0.32
CA ILE A 59 -2.50 -4.52 0.20
C ILE A 59 -1.81 -4.42 -1.16
N TRP A 60 -1.78 -5.49 -1.95
CA TRP A 60 -1.27 -5.48 -3.31
C TRP A 60 -2.17 -4.63 -4.22
N GLY A 61 -1.58 -3.74 -5.01
CA GLY A 61 -2.32 -2.83 -5.88
C GLY A 61 -3.13 -1.76 -5.15
N GLN A 62 -2.92 -1.61 -3.83
CA GLN A 62 -3.53 -0.54 -3.06
C GLN A 62 -2.77 0.77 -3.28
N GLN A 63 -3.43 1.90 -3.12
CA GLN A 63 -2.86 3.23 -3.33
C GLN A 63 -1.66 3.48 -2.39
N SER A 64 -0.50 3.87 -2.95
CA SER A 64 0.73 4.07 -2.17
C SER A 64 0.58 5.10 -1.05
N GLY A 65 -0.05 6.24 -1.35
CA GLY A 65 -0.32 7.26 -0.33
C GLY A 65 -1.21 6.75 0.80
N TYR A 66 -2.19 5.89 0.49
CA TYR A 66 -3.02 5.26 1.52
C TYR A 66 -2.23 4.27 2.37
N ILE A 67 -1.43 3.37 1.77
CA ILE A 67 -0.59 2.41 2.51
C ILE A 67 0.35 3.17 3.47
N TYR A 68 1.04 4.20 2.96
CA TYR A 68 1.92 5.03 3.79
C TYR A 68 1.20 5.64 5.00
N ILE A 69 0.02 6.25 4.77
CA ILE A 69 -0.77 6.83 5.86
C ILE A 69 -1.16 5.76 6.88
N GLN A 70 -1.59 4.57 6.46
CA GLN A 70 -1.97 3.52 7.39
C GLN A 70 -0.78 3.02 8.23
N LEU A 71 0.39 2.81 7.64
CA LEU A 71 1.60 2.43 8.39
C LEU A 71 1.98 3.51 9.40
N ARG A 72 1.98 4.78 8.98
CA ARG A 72 2.24 5.92 9.86
C ARG A 72 1.25 5.97 11.04
N ASP A 73 -0.03 5.81 10.76
CA ASP A 73 -1.08 5.91 11.77
C ASP A 73 -1.06 4.73 12.75
N PHE A 74 -0.69 3.53 12.30
CA PHE A 74 -0.40 2.40 13.19
C PHE A 74 0.80 2.68 14.09
N LYS A 75 1.91 3.20 13.55
CA LYS A 75 3.11 3.57 14.33
C LYS A 75 2.77 4.61 15.40
N ARG A 76 1.97 5.62 15.06
CA ARG A 76 1.56 6.69 15.98
C ARG A 76 0.47 6.29 16.98
N GLY A 77 -0.28 5.23 16.69
CA GLY A 77 -1.44 4.81 17.47
C GLY A 77 -2.74 5.54 17.10
N ASP A 78 -2.73 6.37 16.05
CA ASP A 78 -3.92 7.04 15.50
C ASP A 78 -4.89 6.01 14.88
N ARG A 79 -4.36 4.90 14.38
CA ARG A 79 -5.09 3.70 14.01
C ARG A 79 -4.64 2.54 14.90
N LYS A 80 -5.58 2.01 15.70
CA LYS A 80 -5.30 0.92 16.66
C LYS A 80 -5.40 -0.44 16.00
N ASN A 81 -4.37 -1.27 16.17
CA ASN A 81 -4.37 -2.70 15.83
C ASN A 81 -3.16 -3.35 16.52
N GLU A 82 -3.41 -4.39 17.30
CA GLU A 82 -2.38 -5.04 18.14
C GLU A 82 -1.27 -5.73 17.31
N ILE A 83 -1.61 -6.18 16.10
CA ILE A 83 -0.65 -6.83 15.20
C ILE A 83 0.12 -5.78 14.38
N MET A 84 -0.58 -4.83 13.76
CA MET A 84 0.04 -3.88 12.84
C MET A 84 0.86 -2.80 13.56
N ARG A 85 0.52 -2.46 14.80
CA ARG A 85 1.25 -1.44 15.57
C ARG A 85 2.73 -1.79 15.80
N PRO A 86 3.09 -2.97 16.36
CA PRO A 86 4.50 -3.34 16.53
C PRO A 86 5.24 -3.49 15.21
N ILE A 87 4.58 -3.99 14.16
CA ILE A 87 5.18 -4.09 12.81
C ILE A 87 5.51 -2.69 12.28
N ALA A 88 4.53 -1.77 12.29
CA ALA A 88 4.73 -0.43 11.79
C ALA A 88 5.72 0.39 12.64
N ALA A 89 5.83 0.10 13.94
CA ALA A 89 6.76 0.77 14.85
C ALA A 89 8.23 0.55 14.47
N SER A 90 8.55 -0.58 13.82
CA SER A 90 9.92 -0.92 13.40
C SER A 90 10.38 -0.17 12.15
N PHE A 91 9.48 0.52 11.42
CA PHE A 91 9.79 1.18 10.16
C PHE A 91 10.01 2.69 10.35
N GLU A 92 11.03 3.21 9.68
CA GLU A 92 11.19 4.65 9.52
C GLU A 92 10.34 5.16 8.35
N LYS A 93 10.27 6.49 8.18
CA LYS A 93 9.43 7.12 7.15
C LYS A 93 9.79 6.62 5.74
N GLU A 94 11.09 6.52 5.47
CA GLU A 94 11.65 6.09 4.19
C GLU A 94 11.27 4.63 3.89
N ASP A 95 11.30 3.77 4.91
CA ASP A 95 10.84 2.38 4.82
C ASP A 95 9.36 2.29 4.47
N MET A 96 8.52 3.06 5.18
CA MET A 96 7.08 3.09 4.93
C MET A 96 6.74 3.57 3.51
N LEU A 97 7.48 4.55 2.99
CA LEU A 97 7.30 5.03 1.61
C LEU A 97 7.70 3.96 0.59
N ALA A 98 8.85 3.30 0.81
CA ALA A 98 9.32 2.24 -0.08
C ALA A 98 8.42 0.99 -0.04
N ILE A 99 7.92 0.59 1.14
CA ILE A 99 6.93 -0.48 1.30
C ILE A 99 5.62 -0.12 0.57
N ALA A 100 5.15 1.11 0.73
CA ALA A 100 3.93 1.59 0.07
C ALA A 100 4.06 1.57 -1.45
N GLU A 101 5.18 2.03 -1.98
CA GLU A 101 5.51 1.98 -3.40
C GLU A 101 5.60 0.54 -3.91
N TYR A 102 6.28 -0.34 -3.18
CA TYR A 102 6.40 -1.76 -3.55
C TYR A 102 5.05 -2.43 -3.72
N PHE A 103 4.12 -2.27 -2.75
CA PHE A 103 2.82 -2.92 -2.81
C PHE A 103 1.87 -2.27 -3.81
N SER A 104 1.93 -0.97 -4.02
CA SER A 104 1.08 -0.28 -5.00
C SER A 104 1.37 -0.70 -6.45
N ASN A 105 2.59 -1.14 -6.73
CA ASN A 105 3.01 -1.64 -8.05
C ASN A 105 2.68 -3.13 -8.27
N LYS A 106 2.07 -3.82 -7.31
CA LYS A 106 1.64 -5.21 -7.47
C LYS A 106 0.24 -5.27 -8.09
N PRO A 107 -0.09 -6.34 -8.82
CA PRO A 107 -1.44 -6.54 -9.31
C PRO A 107 -2.41 -6.77 -8.14
N TRP A 108 -3.60 -6.17 -8.22
CA TRP A 108 -4.67 -6.48 -7.27
C TRP A 108 -5.13 -7.92 -7.46
N PRO A 109 -5.13 -8.77 -6.41
CA PRO A 109 -5.56 -10.16 -6.54
C PRO A 109 -7.09 -10.28 -6.59
N ASP A 110 -7.56 -11.26 -7.32
CA ASP A 110 -8.95 -11.69 -7.25
C ASP A 110 -9.11 -12.70 -6.11
N LEU A 111 -9.96 -12.40 -5.14
CA LEU A 111 -10.30 -13.31 -4.03
C LEU A 111 -11.38 -14.33 -4.42
N GLY A 112 -11.99 -14.23 -5.60
CA GLY A 112 -13.07 -15.10 -6.04
C GLY A 112 -14.36 -14.92 -5.22
N GLN A 113 -14.58 -13.75 -4.64
CA GLN A 113 -15.79 -13.46 -3.87
C GLN A 113 -17.01 -13.40 -4.78
N ALA A 114 -18.12 -13.97 -4.33
CA ALA A 114 -19.35 -13.92 -5.08
C ALA A 114 -19.85 -12.49 -5.25
N ARG A 115 -20.40 -12.19 -6.42
CA ARG A 115 -21.12 -10.93 -6.64
C ARG A 115 -22.36 -10.87 -5.76
N SER A 116 -22.69 -9.70 -5.28
CA SER A 116 -23.91 -9.49 -4.50
C SER A 116 -25.16 -9.83 -5.32
N PRO A 117 -26.25 -10.36 -4.70
CA PRO A 117 -27.54 -10.48 -5.32
C PRO A 117 -28.03 -9.16 -5.91
N LYS A 118 -28.88 -9.23 -6.94
CA LYS A 118 -29.32 -8.04 -7.67
C LYS A 118 -29.98 -6.97 -6.79
N ASP A 119 -30.86 -7.39 -5.90
CA ASP A 119 -31.56 -6.51 -4.95
C ASP A 119 -30.60 -5.83 -3.95
N VAL A 120 -29.60 -6.57 -3.49
CA VAL A 120 -28.52 -6.04 -2.63
C VAL A 120 -27.67 -5.03 -3.41
N ALA A 121 -27.27 -5.34 -4.65
CA ALA A 121 -26.53 -4.43 -5.51
C ALA A 121 -27.30 -3.13 -5.80
N GLU A 122 -28.60 -3.24 -6.10
CA GLU A 122 -29.45 -2.07 -6.32
C GLU A 122 -29.57 -1.20 -5.04
N ARG A 123 -29.65 -1.81 -3.85
CA ARG A 123 -29.65 -1.10 -2.59
C ARG A 123 -28.31 -0.38 -2.36
N ALA A 124 -27.20 -1.07 -2.59
CA ALA A 124 -25.86 -0.51 -2.48
C ALA A 124 -25.66 0.70 -3.40
N LEU A 125 -26.11 0.63 -4.64
CA LEU A 125 -26.02 1.73 -5.60
C LEU A 125 -26.89 2.94 -5.20
N ARG A 126 -28.09 2.71 -4.64
CA ARG A 126 -28.88 3.81 -4.08
C ARG A 126 -28.19 4.46 -2.87
N ALA A 127 -27.62 3.65 -1.98
CA ALA A 127 -26.87 4.14 -0.82
C ALA A 127 -25.63 4.94 -1.26
N GLU A 128 -24.86 4.41 -2.23
CA GLU A 128 -23.72 5.10 -2.82
C GLU A 128 -24.11 6.46 -3.38
N HIS A 129 -25.16 6.53 -4.19
CA HIS A 129 -25.63 7.77 -4.78
C HIS A 129 -26.07 8.79 -3.71
N SER A 130 -26.70 8.33 -2.62
CA SER A 130 -27.15 9.18 -1.52
C SER A 130 -26.00 9.73 -0.68
N VAL A 131 -24.97 8.91 -0.45
CA VAL A 131 -23.80 9.24 0.41
C VAL A 131 -22.69 9.91 -0.39
N GLY A 132 -22.57 9.62 -1.70
CA GLY A 132 -21.54 10.16 -2.58
C GLY A 132 -20.16 9.52 -2.41
N CYS A 133 -20.09 8.22 -2.17
CA CYS A 133 -18.84 7.49 -1.92
C CYS A 133 -17.84 7.63 -3.09
N THR A 134 -18.34 7.56 -4.33
CA THR A 134 -17.52 7.67 -5.55
C THR A 134 -16.92 9.06 -5.74
N GLY A 135 -17.42 10.09 -5.07
CA GLY A 135 -16.81 11.42 -5.07
C GLY A 135 -15.36 11.43 -4.57
N CYS A 136 -15.01 10.51 -3.68
CA CYS A 136 -13.65 10.32 -3.18
C CYS A 136 -13.03 9.01 -3.67
N HIS A 137 -13.78 7.89 -3.59
CA HIS A 137 -13.25 6.56 -3.96
C HIS A 137 -13.23 6.32 -5.47
N LEU A 138 -13.65 7.27 -6.27
CA LEU A 138 -13.76 7.28 -7.73
C LEU A 138 -14.73 6.21 -8.28
N ASP A 139 -15.03 6.32 -9.57
CA ASP A 139 -15.84 5.32 -10.27
C ASP A 139 -15.23 3.94 -10.11
N HIS A 140 -16.07 2.92 -9.97
CA HIS A 140 -15.65 1.54 -9.70
C HIS A 140 -14.83 1.34 -8.41
N PHE A 141 -14.81 2.32 -7.50
CA PHE A 141 -14.16 2.24 -6.17
C PHE A 141 -12.68 1.86 -6.19
N GLN A 142 -11.95 2.29 -7.24
CA GLN A 142 -10.50 2.02 -7.35
C GLN A 142 -9.64 2.96 -6.50
N GLY A 143 -10.21 4.08 -6.02
CA GLY A 143 -9.48 5.07 -5.23
C GLY A 143 -8.35 5.77 -5.97
N SER A 144 -7.70 6.73 -5.32
CA SER A 144 -6.48 7.38 -5.82
C SER A 144 -5.73 8.10 -4.70
N GLY A 145 -4.41 8.23 -4.84
CA GLY A 145 -3.58 8.97 -3.90
C GLY A 145 -3.67 8.45 -2.47
N THR A 146 -4.36 9.16 -1.58
CA THR A 146 -4.56 8.75 -0.18
C THR A 146 -5.93 8.10 0.07
N VAL A 147 -6.79 8.05 -0.93
CA VAL A 147 -8.10 7.40 -0.86
C VAL A 147 -7.97 5.96 -1.35
N PRO A 148 -8.37 4.97 -0.53
CA PRO A 148 -8.11 3.57 -0.86
C PRO A 148 -9.02 3.02 -1.96
N ARG A 149 -8.50 2.02 -2.69
CA ARG A 149 -9.31 1.07 -3.44
C ARG A 149 -10.13 0.24 -2.47
N LEU A 150 -11.44 0.11 -2.76
CA LEU A 150 -12.40 -0.72 -2.03
C LEU A 150 -12.87 -1.92 -2.85
N ALA A 151 -12.96 -1.76 -4.17
CA ALA A 151 -13.44 -2.80 -5.09
C ALA A 151 -12.62 -4.09 -4.97
N GLY A 152 -13.31 -5.21 -4.72
CA GLY A 152 -12.73 -6.53 -4.56
C GLY A 152 -11.96 -6.75 -3.26
N GLN A 153 -12.06 -5.86 -2.28
CA GLN A 153 -11.46 -6.05 -0.95
C GLN A 153 -12.20 -7.16 -0.19
N SER A 154 -11.51 -7.83 0.76
CA SER A 154 -12.15 -8.83 1.62
C SER A 154 -13.42 -8.29 2.27
N ARG A 155 -14.52 -9.05 2.15
CA ARG A 155 -15.83 -8.70 2.71
C ARG A 155 -15.75 -8.51 4.22
N GLU A 156 -15.16 -9.45 4.91
CA GLU A 156 -15.03 -9.44 6.38
C GLU A 156 -14.19 -8.27 6.86
N TYR A 157 -13.13 -7.93 6.10
CA TYR A 157 -12.34 -6.73 6.40
C TYR A 157 -13.13 -5.45 6.14
N LEU A 158 -13.94 -5.37 5.06
CA LEU A 158 -14.82 -4.22 4.79
C LEU A 158 -15.84 -4.06 5.91
N THR A 159 -16.53 -5.14 6.29
CA THR A 159 -17.53 -5.16 7.38
C THR A 159 -16.93 -4.64 8.68
N LYS A 160 -15.81 -5.22 9.09
CA LYS A 160 -15.11 -4.77 10.30
C LYS A 160 -14.69 -3.30 10.20
N THR A 161 -14.11 -2.89 9.09
CA THR A 161 -13.58 -1.53 8.92
C THR A 161 -14.69 -0.48 8.92
N ILE A 162 -15.80 -0.76 8.28
CA ILE A 162 -17.00 0.11 8.26
C ILE A 162 -17.59 0.22 9.68
N ALA A 163 -17.72 -0.90 10.38
CA ALA A 163 -18.16 -0.90 11.77
C ALA A 163 -17.22 -0.12 12.70
N ASP A 164 -15.91 -0.28 12.51
CA ASP A 164 -14.90 0.44 13.30
C ASP A 164 -14.96 1.96 13.07
N PHE A 165 -15.19 2.43 11.84
CA PHE A 165 -15.43 3.84 11.56
C PHE A 165 -16.74 4.33 12.19
N ARG A 166 -17.82 3.56 12.05
CA ARG A 166 -19.13 3.89 12.61
C ARG A 166 -19.09 4.07 14.14
N THR A 167 -18.36 3.19 14.83
CA THR A 167 -18.18 3.25 16.29
C THR A 167 -17.05 4.16 16.73
N ARG A 168 -16.33 4.78 15.79
CA ARG A 168 -15.12 5.58 16.03
C ARG A 168 -13.97 4.81 16.69
N THR A 169 -14.02 3.49 16.73
CA THR A 169 -12.91 2.62 17.13
C THR A 169 -11.73 2.81 16.17
N ARG A 170 -12.03 3.04 14.89
CA ARG A 170 -11.11 3.55 13.90
C ARG A 170 -11.39 5.04 13.67
N GLY A 171 -10.56 5.91 14.27
CA GLY A 171 -10.76 7.37 14.23
C GLY A 171 -9.77 8.14 13.36
N ASN A 172 -8.88 7.45 12.65
CA ASN A 172 -7.82 8.10 11.85
C ASN A 172 -8.32 8.81 10.57
N ASN A 173 -9.61 8.77 10.30
CA ASN A 173 -10.29 9.57 9.29
C ASN A 173 -11.70 9.97 9.81
N PRO A 174 -11.84 11.16 10.42
CA PRO A 174 -13.11 11.63 10.97
C PRO A 174 -14.23 11.72 9.93
N GLY A 175 -13.93 12.13 8.70
CA GLY A 175 -14.91 12.22 7.61
C GLY A 175 -15.53 10.86 7.29
N MET A 176 -14.73 9.78 7.25
CA MET A 176 -15.26 8.44 7.10
C MET A 176 -16.13 8.02 8.29
N SER A 177 -15.72 8.39 9.52
CA SER A 177 -16.52 8.08 10.71
C SER A 177 -17.89 8.76 10.68
N ASP A 178 -17.93 10.01 10.26
CA ASP A 178 -19.20 10.78 10.18
C ASP A 178 -20.12 10.20 9.08
N LEU A 179 -19.58 9.85 7.92
CA LEU A 179 -20.33 9.20 6.83
C LEU A 179 -20.89 7.84 7.28
N MET A 180 -20.07 6.98 7.93
CA MET A 180 -20.52 5.67 8.37
C MET A 180 -21.57 5.77 9.51
N LEU A 181 -21.46 6.78 10.36
CA LEU A 181 -22.46 7.04 11.40
C LEU A 181 -23.79 7.48 10.81
N ALA A 182 -23.76 8.34 9.78
CA ALA A 182 -24.96 8.88 9.14
C ALA A 182 -25.68 7.87 8.23
N THR A 183 -24.97 6.85 7.71
CA THR A 183 -25.53 5.87 6.77
C THR A 183 -26.29 4.77 7.53
N PRO A 184 -27.52 4.40 7.09
CA PRO A 184 -28.29 3.31 7.71
C PRO A 184 -27.51 1.98 7.72
N PRO A 185 -27.61 1.16 8.78
CA PRO A 185 -26.86 -0.11 8.88
C PRO A 185 -27.10 -1.07 7.71
N ASP A 186 -28.34 -1.20 7.27
CA ASP A 186 -28.66 -2.09 6.15
C ASP A 186 -28.09 -1.62 4.81
N ASP A 187 -27.90 -0.30 4.63
CA ASP A 187 -27.27 0.28 3.45
C ASP A 187 -25.75 0.03 3.47
N LEU A 188 -25.14 0.10 4.67
CA LEU A 188 -23.74 -0.27 4.87
C LEU A 188 -23.52 -1.76 4.56
N ALA A 189 -24.38 -2.65 5.06
CA ALA A 189 -24.29 -4.08 4.77
C ALA A 189 -24.40 -4.37 3.26
N ALA A 190 -25.31 -3.68 2.56
CA ALA A 190 -25.42 -3.81 1.10
C ALA A 190 -24.16 -3.29 0.37
N LEU A 191 -23.57 -2.18 0.85
CA LEU A 191 -22.32 -1.65 0.30
C LEU A 191 -21.15 -2.61 0.51
N GLU A 192 -21.03 -3.23 1.69
CA GLU A 192 -19.98 -4.22 2.00
C GLU A 192 -20.02 -5.40 1.02
N ASP A 193 -21.22 -5.95 0.81
CA ASP A 193 -21.46 -7.04 -0.13
C ASP A 193 -21.14 -6.64 -1.57
N TYR A 194 -21.59 -5.48 -1.99
CA TYR A 194 -21.39 -4.96 -3.34
C TYR A 194 -19.90 -4.72 -3.63
N LEU A 195 -19.20 -4.03 -2.73
CA LEU A 195 -17.79 -3.69 -2.88
C LEU A 195 -16.89 -4.93 -2.95
N ALA A 196 -17.20 -5.95 -2.13
CA ALA A 196 -16.45 -7.20 -2.11
C ALA A 196 -16.60 -8.00 -3.41
N GLY A 197 -17.74 -7.92 -4.07
CA GLY A 197 -18.06 -8.65 -5.30
C GLY A 197 -17.69 -7.92 -6.60
N LEU A 198 -17.05 -6.74 -6.56
CA LEU A 198 -16.60 -5.96 -7.71
C LEU A 198 -15.32 -6.55 -8.41
#